data_3bd12447665375abf4ff765e861f4643
#
_entry.id   3bd12447665375abf4ff765e861f4643
#
_cell.length_a   1.000
_cell.length_b   1.000
_cell.length_c   1.000
_cell.angle_alpha   90.00
_cell.angle_beta   90.00
_cell.angle_gamma   90.00
#
_symmetry.space_group_name_H-M   'P 1'
#
loop_
_entity.id
_entity.type
_entity.pdbx_description
1 polymer ?
#
loop_
_entity_poly.entity_id
_entity_poly.type
_entity_poly.pdbx_seq_one_letter_code
_entity_poly.pdbx_strand_id
1 'polypeptide(L)'
;RYQHPYLLYTRYPLLYPARASWAQVRRIIALRNRIVAAEYGTQIHNHPSYTKELLAQINPTTLNEKKIQGRFWEQYLVPDILNFQKHLSGLSDLEKVYVYSLYNFITKELYTFKSGDMDSESKTGASTLWLSTLDEKREAGEILYDLRIKDNQAFLPHKATITLQIPNYEDEFLPNFRAGDVVVLYERNCPTANVTNKLVIKGNIEWLTAEEVCIRLRASQRNLSVFPETSSYAMEHDYMDTNFRSMYLGLSAFMNANQDRKGLLLGVRKPGFDETLLTQNTSFVDDFERVATKAMA
;
A
#
# COMPACT_ATOMS: atom_id res chain seq x y z
N ARG A 1 2.67 12.28 15.45
CA ARG A 1 3.05 11.04 16.04
C ARG A 1 2.20 9.83 15.67
N TYR A 2 0.94 9.90 15.23
CA TYR A 2 0.15 8.70 15.17
C TYR A 2 -0.74 8.68 13.95
N GLN A 3 -0.21 8.06 12.95
CA GLN A 3 -0.90 7.95 11.70
C GLN A 3 -1.09 6.49 11.43
N HIS A 4 -2.30 6.06 11.69
CA HIS A 4 -2.61 4.67 11.64
C HIS A 4 -2.56 4.17 10.21
N PRO A 5 -1.70 3.20 9.96
CA PRO A 5 -1.65 2.52 8.66
C PRO A 5 -3.03 2.08 8.22
N TYR A 6 -3.87 1.69 9.18
CA TYR A 6 -5.25 1.27 8.95
C TYR A 6 -6.03 2.21 8.04
N LEU A 7 -6.12 3.51 8.38
CA LEU A 7 -6.92 4.45 7.59
C LEU A 7 -6.32 4.74 6.22
N LEU A 8 -5.02 4.66 6.08
CA LEU A 8 -4.34 4.89 4.82
C LEU A 8 -4.40 3.68 3.88
N TYR A 9 -4.41 2.47 4.44
CA TYR A 9 -4.50 1.25 3.64
C TYR A 9 -5.92 0.78 3.35
N THR A 10 -6.92 1.18 4.16
CA THR A 10 -8.28 0.67 4.01
C THR A 10 -9.05 1.24 2.82
N ARG A 11 -8.89 2.51 2.47
CA ARG A 11 -9.78 3.11 1.48
C ARG A 11 -9.16 4.07 0.47
N TYR A 12 -8.10 4.79 0.81
CA TYR A 12 -7.69 5.96 0.04
C TYR A 12 -6.35 5.90 -0.71
N PRO A 13 -5.59 4.82 -0.74
CA PRO A 13 -4.24 4.84 -1.31
C PRO A 13 -4.19 5.14 -2.82
N LEU A 14 -5.32 5.03 -3.52
CA LEU A 14 -5.38 5.17 -4.97
C LEU A 14 -6.24 6.37 -5.45
N LEU A 15 -6.92 7.08 -4.55
CA LEU A 15 -7.91 8.11 -4.93
C LEU A 15 -7.44 9.55 -4.74
N TYR A 16 -6.32 9.76 -4.10
CA TYR A 16 -5.84 11.09 -3.73
C TYR A 16 -5.75 12.09 -4.87
N PRO A 17 -5.11 11.76 -5.98
CA PRO A 17 -4.87 12.75 -7.01
C PRO A 17 -6.11 13.20 -7.75
N ALA A 18 -7.17 12.38 -7.74
CA ALA A 18 -8.35 12.64 -8.56
C ALA A 18 -9.40 13.55 -7.92
N ARG A 19 -9.41 13.71 -6.59
CA ARG A 19 -10.52 14.35 -5.85
C ARG A 19 -10.13 15.44 -4.86
N ALA A 20 -8.85 15.57 -4.53
CA ALA A 20 -8.37 16.55 -3.56
C ALA A 20 -7.59 17.69 -4.23
N SER A 21 -7.56 18.87 -3.62
CA SER A 21 -6.66 19.93 -4.05
C SER A 21 -5.19 19.47 -3.87
N TRP A 22 -4.28 20.00 -4.67
CA TRP A 22 -2.86 19.63 -4.60
C TRP A 22 -2.26 19.85 -3.21
N ALA A 23 -2.67 20.90 -2.51
CA ALA A 23 -2.23 21.14 -1.14
C ALA A 23 -2.68 20.03 -0.17
N GLN A 24 -3.91 19.54 -0.33
CA GLN A 24 -4.45 18.43 0.46
C GLN A 24 -3.76 17.12 0.13
N VAL A 25 -3.53 16.85 -1.15
CA VAL A 25 -2.78 15.67 -1.60
C VAL A 25 -1.38 15.63 -0.98
N ARG A 26 -0.63 16.74 -1.02
CA ARG A 26 0.71 16.83 -0.39
C ARG A 26 0.65 16.56 1.11
N ARG A 27 -0.35 17.05 1.81
CA ARG A 27 -0.53 16.80 3.25
C ARG A 27 -0.82 15.34 3.54
N ILE A 28 -1.69 14.71 2.75
CA ILE A 28 -2.02 13.28 2.90
C ILE A 28 -0.81 12.40 2.61
N ILE A 29 -0.02 12.75 1.60
CA ILE A 29 1.21 12.03 1.27
C ILE A 29 2.26 12.22 2.35
N ALA A 30 2.44 13.43 2.85
CA ALA A 30 3.33 13.67 3.99
C ALA A 30 2.88 12.85 5.22
N LEU A 31 1.57 12.72 5.42
CA LEU A 31 0.98 11.87 6.44
C LEU A 31 1.34 10.40 6.22
N ARG A 32 1.13 9.89 5.03
CA ARG A 32 1.48 8.52 4.63
C ARG A 32 2.98 8.24 4.77
N ASN A 33 3.81 9.14 4.29
CA ASN A 33 5.26 8.98 4.35
C ASN A 33 5.78 9.02 5.80
N ARG A 34 5.14 9.81 6.67
CA ARG A 34 5.45 9.82 8.11
C ARG A 34 5.09 8.52 8.82
N ILE A 35 4.06 7.80 8.38
CA ILE A 35 3.76 6.47 8.94
C ILE A 35 4.93 5.55 8.66
N VAL A 36 5.38 5.52 7.42
CA VAL A 36 6.54 4.72 7.03
C VAL A 36 7.79 5.18 7.79
N ALA A 37 8.08 6.48 7.84
CA ALA A 37 9.26 7.03 8.50
C ALA A 37 9.21 6.96 10.05
N ALA A 38 8.03 7.05 10.66
CA ALA A 38 7.89 6.94 12.12
C ALA A 38 8.11 5.51 12.62
N GLU A 39 7.93 4.54 11.74
CA GLU A 39 8.17 3.14 12.01
C GLU A 39 9.67 2.82 12.18
N TYR A 40 10.56 3.68 11.72
CA TYR A 40 12.01 3.50 11.87
C TYR A 40 12.55 3.68 13.28
N GLY A 41 11.86 4.34 14.16
CA GLY A 41 12.34 4.64 15.48
C GLY A 41 11.48 4.08 16.61
N THR A 42 10.38 3.47 16.32
CA THR A 42 9.44 2.97 17.32
C THR A 42 9.52 1.45 17.40
N GLN A 43 10.06 0.94 18.49
CA GLN A 43 9.82 -0.45 18.85
C GLN A 43 8.32 -0.65 19.00
N ILE A 44 7.74 -1.47 18.15
CA ILE A 44 6.34 -1.87 18.29
C ILE A 44 6.27 -2.80 19.49
N HIS A 45 5.74 -2.29 20.59
CA HIS A 45 5.59 -3.06 21.80
C HIS A 45 4.54 -4.16 21.61
N ASN A 46 4.87 -5.37 22.09
CA ASN A 46 4.00 -6.55 21.99
C ASN A 46 2.81 -6.52 22.96
N HIS A 47 2.67 -5.48 23.76
CA HIS A 47 1.69 -5.48 24.83
C HIS A 47 0.29 -5.10 24.32
N PRO A 48 -0.76 -5.86 24.64
CA PRO A 48 -2.14 -5.57 24.23
C PRO A 48 -2.64 -4.18 24.65
N SER A 49 -2.16 -3.65 25.77
CA SER A 49 -2.50 -2.29 26.22
C SER A 49 -2.02 -1.22 25.27
N TYR A 50 -0.83 -1.39 24.69
CA TYR A 50 -0.28 -0.45 23.70
C TYR A 50 -1.14 -0.40 22.45
N THR A 51 -1.56 -1.56 21.95
CA THR A 51 -2.48 -1.62 20.78
C THR A 51 -3.82 -0.96 21.11
N LYS A 52 -4.35 -1.14 22.31
CA LYS A 52 -5.58 -0.50 22.77
C LYS A 52 -5.44 1.03 22.78
N GLU A 53 -4.36 1.54 23.36
CA GLU A 53 -4.06 2.98 23.38
C GLU A 53 -3.88 3.54 21.97
N LEU A 54 -3.17 2.81 21.13
CA LEU A 54 -2.94 3.16 19.75
C LEU A 54 -4.25 3.27 18.96
N LEU A 55 -5.14 2.29 19.08
CA LEU A 55 -6.44 2.30 18.42
C LEU A 55 -7.38 3.39 18.95
N ALA A 56 -7.29 3.72 20.24
CA ALA A 56 -8.05 4.82 20.85
C ALA A 56 -7.63 6.20 20.28
N GLN A 57 -6.41 6.32 19.77
CA GLN A 57 -5.92 7.55 19.14
C GLN A 57 -6.41 7.74 17.70
N ILE A 58 -7.09 6.76 17.11
CA ILE A 58 -7.74 6.92 15.80
C ILE A 58 -8.98 7.78 15.97
N ASN A 59 -8.78 9.08 16.04
CA ASN A 59 -9.86 10.06 16.11
C ASN A 59 -9.55 11.28 15.21
N PRO A 60 -10.56 12.06 14.79
CA PRO A 60 -10.37 13.16 13.86
C PRO A 60 -9.38 14.22 14.33
N THR A 61 -9.33 14.48 15.64
CA THR A 61 -8.43 15.50 16.21
C THR A 61 -6.98 15.05 16.18
N THR A 62 -6.71 13.84 16.66
CA THR A 62 -5.36 13.27 16.72
C THR A 62 -4.78 13.02 15.31
N LEU A 63 -5.62 12.53 14.39
CA LEU A 63 -5.18 12.24 13.03
C LEU A 63 -5.01 13.50 12.17
N ASN A 64 -5.59 14.64 12.58
CA ASN A 64 -5.50 15.88 11.83
C ASN A 64 -4.45 16.87 12.36
N GLU A 65 -3.31 16.39 12.81
CA GLU A 65 -2.17 17.24 13.23
C GLU A 65 -1.75 18.26 12.16
N LYS A 66 -1.90 17.91 10.89
CA LYS A 66 -1.58 18.79 9.75
C LYS A 66 -2.68 19.78 9.41
N LYS A 67 -3.73 19.84 10.19
CA LYS A 67 -4.87 20.74 9.99
C LYS A 67 -5.41 20.69 8.56
N ILE A 68 -5.62 19.48 8.06
CA ILE A 68 -6.26 19.25 6.77
C ILE A 68 -7.68 19.77 6.85
N GLN A 69 -8.10 20.58 5.89
CA GLN A 69 -9.43 21.18 5.82
C GLN A 69 -10.06 20.88 4.47
N GLY A 70 -11.38 21.04 4.42
CA GLY A 70 -12.14 20.97 3.20
C GLY A 70 -12.84 19.63 2.99
N ARG A 71 -13.58 19.58 1.89
CA ARG A 71 -14.55 18.52 1.58
C ARG A 71 -13.98 17.10 1.71
N PHE A 72 -12.72 16.87 1.33
CA PHE A 72 -12.13 15.55 1.39
C PHE A 72 -11.98 15.06 2.85
N TRP A 73 -11.49 15.92 3.74
CA TRP A 73 -11.38 15.61 5.16
C TRP A 73 -12.75 15.42 5.80
N GLU A 74 -13.64 16.38 5.62
CA GLU A 74 -14.94 16.44 6.31
C GLU A 74 -15.94 15.39 5.83
N GLN A 75 -15.98 15.14 4.51
CA GLN A 75 -17.00 14.26 3.93
C GLN A 75 -16.55 12.80 3.76
N TYR A 76 -15.26 12.53 3.77
CA TYR A 76 -14.75 11.19 3.56
C TYR A 76 -13.94 10.65 4.74
N LEU A 77 -12.93 11.38 5.21
CA LEU A 77 -12.05 10.86 6.25
C LEU A 77 -12.69 10.89 7.63
N VAL A 78 -13.33 11.98 8.03
CA VAL A 78 -13.99 12.09 9.34
C VAL A 78 -15.08 11.05 9.53
N PRO A 79 -16.02 10.85 8.60
CA PRO A 79 -17.02 9.79 8.72
C PRO A 79 -16.43 8.38 8.84
N ASP A 80 -15.36 8.08 8.10
CA ASP A 80 -14.71 6.79 8.20
C ASP A 80 -14.03 6.58 9.56
N ILE A 81 -13.38 7.60 10.10
CA ILE A 81 -12.77 7.56 11.43
C ILE A 81 -13.83 7.32 12.50
N LEU A 82 -14.93 8.08 12.44
CA LEU A 82 -16.03 7.94 13.41
C LEU A 82 -16.72 6.57 13.30
N ASN A 83 -16.90 6.06 12.09
CA ASN A 83 -17.45 4.73 11.87
C ASN A 83 -16.54 3.64 12.44
N PHE A 84 -15.22 3.77 12.25
CA PHE A 84 -14.25 2.88 12.86
C PHE A 84 -14.35 2.87 14.38
N GLN A 85 -14.38 4.04 15.01
CA GLN A 85 -14.53 4.18 16.47
C GLN A 85 -15.83 3.55 16.98
N LYS A 86 -16.93 3.76 16.28
CA LYS A 86 -18.23 3.18 16.61
C LYS A 86 -18.17 1.65 16.63
N HIS A 87 -17.58 1.04 15.61
CA HIS A 87 -17.46 -0.42 15.53
C HIS A 87 -16.49 -0.96 16.56
N LEU A 88 -15.38 -0.28 16.81
CA LEU A 88 -14.41 -0.68 17.82
C LEU A 88 -15.01 -0.66 19.23
N SER A 89 -15.76 0.38 19.57
CA SER A 89 -16.40 0.52 20.89
C SER A 89 -17.52 -0.50 21.11
N GLY A 90 -18.19 -0.93 20.03
CA GLY A 90 -19.28 -1.92 20.07
C GLY A 90 -18.84 -3.38 20.17
N LEU A 91 -17.52 -3.66 20.14
CA LEU A 91 -17.00 -5.03 20.25
C LEU A 91 -17.11 -5.57 21.67
N SER A 92 -17.41 -6.86 21.80
CA SER A 92 -17.27 -7.61 23.06
C SER A 92 -15.79 -7.74 23.44
N ASP A 93 -15.51 -8.18 24.68
CA ASP A 93 -14.13 -8.28 25.15
C ASP A 93 -13.33 -9.34 24.37
N LEU A 94 -13.95 -10.47 24.02
CA LEU A 94 -13.32 -11.49 23.18
C LEU A 94 -13.01 -10.94 21.76
N GLU A 95 -13.96 -10.25 21.17
CA GLU A 95 -13.79 -9.61 19.86
C GLU A 95 -12.68 -8.54 19.90
N LYS A 96 -12.58 -7.75 20.98
CA LYS A 96 -11.49 -6.79 21.18
C LYS A 96 -10.13 -7.46 21.26
N VAL A 97 -10.02 -8.57 22.02
CA VAL A 97 -8.76 -9.33 22.09
C VAL A 97 -8.34 -9.80 20.69
N TYR A 98 -9.27 -10.37 19.93
CA TYR A 98 -9.01 -10.79 18.56
C TYR A 98 -8.55 -9.64 17.67
N VAL A 99 -9.29 -8.53 17.67
CA VAL A 99 -8.97 -7.34 16.85
C VAL A 99 -7.62 -6.74 17.24
N TYR A 100 -7.34 -6.61 18.54
CA TYR A 100 -6.06 -6.03 19.00
C TYR A 100 -4.87 -6.93 18.66
N SER A 101 -5.01 -8.24 18.84
CA SER A 101 -3.96 -9.20 18.53
C SER A 101 -3.66 -9.21 17.02
N LEU A 102 -4.69 -9.26 16.19
CA LEU A 102 -4.53 -9.29 14.75
C LEU A 102 -4.02 -7.95 14.21
N TYR A 103 -4.51 -6.83 14.73
CA TYR A 103 -4.01 -5.50 14.38
C TYR A 103 -2.51 -5.38 14.71
N ASN A 104 -2.10 -5.79 15.91
CA ASN A 104 -0.70 -5.78 16.32
C ASN A 104 0.16 -6.66 15.41
N PHE A 105 -0.32 -7.86 15.08
CA PHE A 105 0.36 -8.76 14.14
C PHE A 105 0.55 -8.10 12.77
N ILE A 106 -0.53 -7.60 12.15
CA ILE A 106 -0.47 -6.95 10.83
C ILE A 106 0.50 -5.76 10.84
N THR A 107 0.45 -4.95 11.91
CA THR A 107 1.29 -3.76 12.01
C THR A 107 2.76 -4.12 12.14
N LYS A 108 3.09 -5.17 12.90
CA LYS A 108 4.47 -5.67 13.02
C LYS A 108 4.99 -6.22 11.71
N GLU A 109 4.20 -7.08 11.06
CA GLU A 109 4.57 -7.63 9.77
C GLU A 109 4.80 -6.52 8.73
N LEU A 110 3.92 -5.51 8.70
CA LEU A 110 4.11 -4.35 7.83
C LEU A 110 5.37 -3.58 8.17
N TYR A 111 5.67 -3.40 9.46
CA TYR A 111 6.90 -2.74 9.90
C TYR A 111 8.13 -3.52 9.44
N THR A 112 8.20 -4.81 9.75
CA THR A 112 9.32 -5.66 9.33
C THR A 112 9.47 -5.70 7.81
N PHE A 113 8.36 -5.79 7.09
CA PHE A 113 8.37 -5.72 5.63
C PHE A 113 8.98 -4.41 5.10
N LYS A 114 8.72 -3.27 5.75
CA LYS A 114 9.23 -1.95 5.33
C LYS A 114 10.65 -1.67 5.82
N SER A 115 11.00 -2.08 7.03
CA SER A 115 12.31 -1.83 7.64
C SER A 115 13.36 -2.88 7.28
N GLY A 116 12.96 -4.06 6.82
CA GLY A 116 13.83 -5.21 6.66
C GLY A 116 14.20 -5.84 8.00
N ASP A 117 15.08 -6.81 7.95
CA ASP A 117 15.62 -7.43 9.15
C ASP A 117 16.62 -6.49 9.82
N MET A 118 16.33 -6.12 11.06
CA MET A 118 17.16 -5.18 11.83
C MET A 118 18.57 -5.72 12.12
N ASP A 119 18.73 -7.05 12.08
CA ASP A 119 20.01 -7.73 12.35
C ASP A 119 20.83 -7.95 11.06
N SER A 120 20.30 -7.62 9.90
CA SER A 120 20.99 -7.76 8.62
C SER A 120 21.75 -6.48 8.24
N GLU A 121 23.06 -6.60 7.99
CA GLU A 121 23.88 -5.49 7.46
C GLU A 121 23.44 -5.07 6.04
N SER A 122 22.80 -5.96 5.30
CA SER A 122 22.31 -5.68 3.95
C SER A 122 20.83 -5.33 3.94
N LYS A 123 20.51 -4.13 3.46
CA LYS A 123 19.14 -3.71 3.19
C LYS A 123 18.66 -4.44 1.93
N THR A 124 17.61 -5.26 2.05
CA THR A 124 17.07 -6.05 0.95
C THR A 124 15.56 -5.86 0.81
N GLY A 125 15.05 -6.07 -0.39
CA GLY A 125 13.61 -6.02 -0.64
C GLY A 125 12.99 -4.64 -0.40
N ALA A 126 11.83 -4.60 0.24
CA ALA A 126 11.09 -3.35 0.45
C ALA A 126 11.84 -2.31 1.29
N SER A 127 12.79 -2.72 2.12
CA SER A 127 13.58 -1.79 2.93
C SER A 127 14.53 -0.92 2.10
N THR A 128 15.02 -1.43 0.97
CA THR A 128 15.85 -0.67 0.04
C THR A 128 15.17 0.62 -0.41
N LEU A 129 13.90 0.52 -0.79
CA LEU A 129 13.12 1.68 -1.24
C LEU A 129 13.09 2.82 -0.21
N TRP A 130 12.99 2.49 1.08
CA TRP A 130 12.76 3.46 2.15
C TRP A 130 14.01 3.91 2.87
N LEU A 131 15.01 3.05 2.97
CA LEU A 131 16.18 3.22 3.84
C LEU A 131 17.48 3.46 3.10
N SER A 132 17.63 2.91 1.89
CA SER A 132 18.89 3.01 1.17
C SER A 132 19.14 4.42 0.67
N THR A 133 20.40 4.82 0.69
CA THR A 133 20.88 6.04 0.08
C THR A 133 20.82 5.96 -1.44
N LEU A 134 20.97 7.08 -2.12
CA LEU A 134 21.03 7.10 -3.58
C LEU A 134 22.17 6.24 -4.12
N ASP A 135 23.34 6.32 -3.50
CA ASP A 135 24.54 5.59 -3.94
C ASP A 135 24.36 4.09 -3.74
N GLU A 136 23.84 3.64 -2.60
CA GLU A 136 23.49 2.23 -2.38
C GLU A 136 22.48 1.72 -3.43
N LYS A 137 21.48 2.53 -3.81
CA LYS A 137 20.49 2.17 -4.83
C LYS A 137 21.08 2.12 -6.23
N ARG A 138 22.03 3.02 -6.53
CA ARG A 138 22.77 3.00 -7.81
C ARG A 138 23.63 1.77 -7.93
N GLU A 139 24.41 1.45 -6.92
CA GLU A 139 25.26 0.26 -6.87
C GLU A 139 24.44 -1.04 -7.01
N ALA A 140 23.23 -1.07 -6.41
CA ALA A 140 22.34 -2.22 -6.53
C ALA A 140 21.54 -2.27 -7.84
N GLY A 141 21.58 -1.22 -8.68
CA GLY A 141 20.75 -1.11 -9.89
C GLY A 141 19.25 -0.93 -9.63
N GLU A 142 18.86 -0.48 -8.43
CA GLU A 142 17.47 -0.40 -7.95
C GLU A 142 16.81 0.94 -8.23
N ILE A 143 17.48 1.87 -8.93
CA ILE A 143 16.97 3.19 -9.25
C ILE A 143 17.35 3.62 -10.67
N LEU A 144 16.37 4.17 -11.40
CA LEU A 144 16.63 5.04 -12.56
C LEU A 144 16.36 6.49 -12.13
N TYR A 145 17.26 7.40 -12.43
CA TYR A 145 17.21 8.79 -11.98
C TYR A 145 17.49 9.77 -13.12
N ASP A 146 17.22 11.05 -12.86
CA ASP A 146 17.32 12.13 -13.87
C ASP A 146 16.50 11.89 -15.14
N LEU A 147 15.44 11.10 -15.00
CA LEU A 147 14.50 10.80 -16.08
C LEU A 147 13.76 12.08 -16.51
N ARG A 148 13.49 12.23 -17.81
CA ARG A 148 12.72 13.34 -18.37
C ARG A 148 11.47 12.84 -19.06
N ILE A 149 10.36 13.56 -18.88
CA ILE A 149 9.11 13.20 -19.57
C ILE A 149 9.28 13.41 -21.08
N LYS A 150 9.01 12.35 -21.84
CA LYS A 150 8.92 12.36 -23.30
C LYS A 150 7.48 12.42 -23.77
N ASP A 151 6.61 11.64 -23.15
CA ASP A 151 5.17 11.62 -23.43
C ASP A 151 4.38 11.46 -22.14
N ASN A 152 3.29 12.20 -22.01
CA ASN A 152 2.46 12.21 -20.82
C ASN A 152 0.99 11.96 -21.16
N GLN A 153 0.57 10.72 -21.04
CA GLN A 153 -0.82 10.27 -21.17
C GLN A 153 -1.42 9.86 -19.81
N ALA A 154 -0.85 10.36 -18.71
CA ALA A 154 -1.24 10.00 -17.35
C ALA A 154 -2.71 10.30 -17.02
N PHE A 155 -3.38 11.16 -17.77
CA PHE A 155 -4.78 11.56 -17.59
C PHE A 155 -5.79 10.61 -18.24
N LEU A 156 -5.36 9.74 -19.14
CA LEU A 156 -6.26 8.85 -19.87
C LEU A 156 -6.90 7.81 -18.93
N PRO A 157 -8.23 7.66 -18.93
CA PRO A 157 -8.93 6.83 -17.92
C PRO A 157 -8.56 5.34 -17.98
N HIS A 158 -8.30 4.82 -19.16
CA HIS A 158 -8.12 3.37 -19.39
C HIS A 158 -6.68 2.99 -19.74
N LYS A 159 -5.84 3.97 -20.08
CA LYS A 159 -4.45 3.76 -20.47
C LYS A 159 -3.59 4.90 -19.95
N ALA A 160 -3.59 5.10 -18.64
CA ALA A 160 -2.75 6.12 -18.01
C ALA A 160 -1.28 5.69 -18.10
N THR A 161 -0.53 6.26 -19.06
CA THR A 161 0.88 5.97 -19.26
C THR A 161 1.71 7.25 -19.20
N ILE A 162 2.96 7.08 -18.80
CA ILE A 162 3.99 8.11 -18.88
C ILE A 162 5.25 7.49 -19.47
N THR A 163 5.77 8.10 -20.52
CA THR A 163 7.03 7.68 -21.15
C THR A 163 8.11 8.66 -20.73
N LEU A 164 9.21 8.11 -20.21
CA LEU A 164 10.34 8.86 -19.71
C LEU A 164 11.58 8.50 -20.51
N GLN A 165 12.37 9.51 -20.83
CA GLN A 165 13.69 9.35 -21.43
C GLN A 165 14.70 9.03 -20.33
N ILE A 166 15.51 8.00 -20.55
CA ILE A 166 16.60 7.59 -19.68
C ILE A 166 17.85 8.34 -20.14
N PRO A 167 18.55 9.05 -19.24
CA PRO A 167 19.82 9.67 -19.60
C PRO A 167 20.87 8.61 -19.90
N ASN A 168 21.88 8.97 -20.65
CA ASN A 168 23.04 8.11 -20.82
C ASN A 168 23.85 8.12 -19.52
N TYR A 169 23.78 7.01 -18.77
CA TYR A 169 24.58 6.84 -17.57
C TYR A 169 26.02 6.44 -17.88
N GLU A 170 26.89 6.57 -16.92
CA GLU A 170 28.26 6.04 -17.01
C GLU A 170 28.24 4.52 -17.25
N ASP A 171 29.24 4.00 -17.94
CA ASP A 171 29.29 2.61 -18.42
C ASP A 171 29.19 1.53 -17.33
N GLU A 172 29.47 1.90 -16.08
CA GLU A 172 29.43 0.96 -14.93
C GLU A 172 28.04 0.83 -14.31
N PHE A 173 27.06 1.66 -14.69
CA PHE A 173 25.72 1.59 -14.12
C PHE A 173 24.81 0.63 -14.88
N LEU A 174 24.45 -0.48 -14.23
CA LEU A 174 23.57 -1.51 -14.78
C LEU A 174 22.23 -1.56 -14.02
N PRO A 175 21.20 -0.84 -14.50
CA PRO A 175 19.90 -0.88 -13.87
C PRO A 175 19.22 -2.25 -14.02
N ASN A 176 18.65 -2.76 -12.92
CA ASN A 176 17.99 -4.05 -12.86
C ASN A 176 16.48 -3.95 -13.00
N PHE A 177 16.00 -3.39 -14.12
CA PHE A 177 14.56 -3.24 -14.39
C PHE A 177 14.12 -4.06 -15.58
N ARG A 178 12.88 -4.53 -15.55
CA ARG A 178 12.25 -5.33 -16.61
C ARG A 178 10.81 -4.90 -16.86
N ALA A 179 10.31 -5.15 -18.04
CA ALA A 179 8.88 -5.02 -18.33
C ALA A 179 8.05 -5.90 -17.38
N GLY A 180 7.00 -5.32 -16.81
CA GLY A 180 6.16 -5.94 -15.79
C GLY A 180 6.52 -5.57 -14.34
N ASP A 181 7.70 -5.07 -14.08
CA ASP A 181 8.10 -4.70 -12.72
C ASP A 181 7.19 -3.63 -12.14
N VAL A 182 6.92 -3.77 -10.85
CA VAL A 182 6.17 -2.80 -10.06
C VAL A 182 7.13 -1.70 -9.61
N VAL A 183 6.78 -0.47 -9.93
CA VAL A 183 7.66 0.67 -9.69
C VAL A 183 6.93 1.83 -9.04
N VAL A 184 7.72 2.68 -8.40
CA VAL A 184 7.31 4.01 -7.96
C VAL A 184 8.04 5.07 -8.78
N LEU A 185 7.30 6.12 -9.14
CA LEU A 185 7.80 7.30 -9.83
C LEU A 185 7.60 8.51 -8.93
N TYR A 186 8.62 9.36 -8.80
CA TYR A 186 8.53 10.61 -8.05
C TYR A 186 9.42 11.70 -8.68
N GLU A 187 9.04 12.95 -8.43
CA GLU A 187 9.82 14.10 -8.88
C GLU A 187 11.13 14.20 -8.09
N ARG A 188 12.26 14.25 -8.81
CA ARG A 188 13.60 14.34 -8.24
C ARG A 188 14.37 15.51 -8.83
N ASN A 189 14.02 16.71 -8.39
CA ASN A 189 14.64 17.97 -8.83
C ASN A 189 15.67 18.54 -7.83
N CYS A 190 16.03 17.77 -6.80
CA CYS A 190 17.12 18.08 -5.87
C CYS A 190 17.73 16.79 -5.32
N PRO A 191 18.99 16.81 -4.86
CA PRO A 191 19.70 15.63 -4.34
C PRO A 191 19.02 14.94 -3.16
N THR A 192 18.31 15.69 -2.33
CA THR A 192 17.60 15.17 -1.14
C THR A 192 16.21 14.61 -1.43
N ALA A 193 15.74 14.69 -2.68
CA ALA A 193 14.44 14.17 -3.07
C ALA A 193 14.46 12.63 -3.06
N ASN A 194 13.50 12.04 -2.36
CA ASN A 194 13.33 10.60 -2.22
C ASN A 194 11.86 10.24 -1.95
N VAL A 195 11.56 8.95 -1.86
CA VAL A 195 10.20 8.42 -1.66
C VAL A 195 9.54 8.87 -0.34
N THR A 196 10.33 9.31 0.66
CA THR A 196 9.79 9.71 1.96
C THR A 196 9.31 11.17 1.98
N ASN A 197 9.82 12.01 1.08
CA ASN A 197 9.54 13.45 1.05
C ASN A 197 8.88 13.96 -0.23
N LYS A 198 8.69 13.09 -1.24
CA LYS A 198 8.04 13.42 -2.51
C LYS A 198 6.72 12.70 -2.72
N LEU A 199 5.93 13.18 -3.66
CA LEU A 199 4.75 12.48 -4.14
C LEU A 199 5.19 11.24 -4.90
N VAL A 200 4.81 10.07 -4.39
CA VAL A 200 5.12 8.78 -4.99
C VAL A 200 3.92 8.30 -5.78
N ILE A 201 4.12 8.03 -7.06
CA ILE A 201 3.10 7.50 -7.95
C ILE A 201 3.48 6.09 -8.34
N LYS A 202 2.56 5.15 -8.14
CA LYS A 202 2.78 3.73 -8.40
C LYS A 202 2.37 3.35 -9.80
N GLY A 203 3.16 2.50 -10.43
CA GLY A 203 2.88 1.95 -11.75
C GLY A 203 3.57 0.62 -11.98
N ASN A 204 3.45 0.14 -13.21
CA ASN A 204 4.18 -1.01 -13.70
C ASN A 204 4.89 -0.62 -14.99
N ILE A 205 6.09 -1.13 -15.20
CA ILE A 205 6.80 -0.95 -16.46
C ILE A 205 6.02 -1.68 -17.56
N GLU A 206 5.55 -0.93 -18.56
CA GLU A 206 4.87 -1.50 -19.72
C GLU A 206 5.90 -2.02 -20.74
N TRP A 207 6.92 -1.21 -20.98
CA TRP A 207 8.08 -1.57 -21.78
C TRP A 207 9.29 -0.72 -21.37
N LEU A 208 10.48 -1.23 -21.66
CA LEU A 208 11.76 -0.63 -21.34
C LEU A 208 12.74 -0.88 -22.49
N THR A 209 13.49 0.16 -22.87
CA THR A 209 14.63 0.13 -23.78
C THR A 209 15.84 0.75 -23.09
N ALA A 210 16.98 0.81 -23.76
CA ALA A 210 18.16 1.49 -23.25
C ALA A 210 17.93 3.01 -23.07
N GLU A 211 17.04 3.61 -23.86
CA GLU A 211 16.85 5.06 -23.94
C GLU A 211 15.54 5.52 -23.26
N GLU A 212 14.57 4.63 -23.11
CA GLU A 212 13.22 5.01 -22.68
C GLU A 212 12.55 3.97 -21.81
N VAL A 213 11.73 4.43 -20.89
CA VAL A 213 10.84 3.58 -20.08
C VAL A 213 9.41 4.12 -20.16
N CYS A 214 8.46 3.23 -20.42
CA CYS A 214 7.04 3.51 -20.34
C CYS A 214 6.45 2.88 -19.09
N ILE A 215 5.80 3.69 -18.26
CA ILE A 215 5.16 3.26 -17.03
C ILE A 215 3.66 3.39 -17.20
N ARG A 216 2.94 2.28 -16.97
CA ARG A 216 1.49 2.27 -16.82
C ARG A 216 1.14 2.58 -15.37
N LEU A 217 0.50 3.72 -15.14
CA LEU A 217 0.09 4.15 -13.82
C LEU A 217 -1.09 3.32 -13.30
N ARG A 218 -1.09 3.02 -12.00
CA ARG A 218 -2.20 2.30 -11.36
C ARG A 218 -3.51 3.10 -11.32
N ALA A 219 -3.42 4.42 -11.42
CA ALA A 219 -4.57 5.31 -11.49
C ALA A 219 -4.29 6.48 -12.43
N SER A 220 -5.29 6.87 -13.22
CA SER A 220 -5.21 8.05 -14.06
C SER A 220 -5.08 9.33 -13.22
N GLN A 221 -4.23 10.25 -13.68
CA GLN A 221 -3.94 11.50 -12.99
C GLN A 221 -4.66 12.66 -13.68
N ARG A 222 -5.78 13.08 -13.13
CA ARG A 222 -6.54 14.22 -13.69
C ARG A 222 -5.92 15.58 -13.41
N ASN A 223 -5.01 15.65 -12.46
CA ASN A 223 -4.27 16.86 -12.15
C ASN A 223 -2.95 16.87 -12.94
N LEU A 224 -2.88 17.65 -14.00
CA LEU A 224 -1.71 17.76 -14.87
C LEU A 224 -0.48 18.30 -14.13
N SER A 225 -0.65 19.06 -13.04
CA SER A 225 0.47 19.55 -12.23
C SER A 225 1.21 18.47 -11.42
N VAL A 226 0.73 17.21 -11.45
CA VAL A 226 1.42 16.07 -10.83
C VAL A 226 2.72 15.73 -11.54
N PHE A 227 2.77 15.97 -12.84
CA PHE A 227 3.92 15.70 -13.68
C PHE A 227 4.38 16.95 -14.44
N PRO A 228 5.09 17.89 -13.78
CA PRO A 228 5.70 19.02 -14.49
C PRO A 228 6.72 18.53 -15.53
N GLU A 229 6.55 18.93 -16.78
CA GLU A 229 7.43 18.51 -17.89
C GLU A 229 8.88 18.99 -17.72
N THR A 230 9.07 20.09 -17.00
CA THR A 230 10.39 20.68 -16.75
C THR A 230 11.17 19.98 -15.64
N SER A 231 10.52 19.10 -14.89
CA SER A 231 11.14 18.41 -13.76
C SER A 231 11.90 17.17 -14.21
N SER A 232 12.85 16.73 -13.38
CA SER A 232 13.43 15.40 -13.47
C SER A 232 12.74 14.44 -12.49
N TYR A 233 12.80 13.16 -12.82
CA TYR A 233 12.13 12.11 -12.09
C TYR A 233 13.10 11.00 -11.71
N ALA A 234 12.73 10.24 -10.67
CA ALA A 234 13.36 8.98 -10.35
C ALA A 234 12.30 7.88 -10.31
N MET A 235 12.71 6.70 -10.75
CA MET A 235 11.92 5.47 -10.71
C MET A 235 12.68 4.42 -9.89
N GLU A 236 12.00 3.78 -8.97
CA GLU A 236 12.54 2.73 -8.11
C GLU A 236 11.61 1.52 -8.07
N HIS A 237 12.15 0.33 -7.76
CA HIS A 237 11.32 -0.83 -7.52
C HIS A 237 10.35 -0.58 -6.35
N ASP A 238 9.08 -0.97 -6.53
CA ASP A 238 8.09 -1.02 -5.46
C ASP A 238 7.79 -2.48 -5.12
N TYR A 239 7.59 -2.73 -3.86
CA TYR A 239 7.19 -4.02 -3.37
C TYR A 239 5.71 -4.02 -3.06
N MET A 240 4.99 -5.06 -3.49
CA MET A 240 3.55 -5.14 -3.31
C MET A 240 3.18 -5.28 -1.84
N ASP A 241 2.62 -4.22 -1.27
CA ASP A 241 2.05 -4.18 0.08
C ASP A 241 0.52 -4.42 0.10
N THR A 242 -0.04 -4.90 -1.00
CA THR A 242 -1.48 -5.15 -1.16
C THR A 242 -2.03 -6.17 -0.16
N ASN A 243 -1.21 -7.12 0.29
CA ASN A 243 -1.58 -8.09 1.29
C ASN A 243 -1.92 -7.43 2.63
N PHE A 244 -1.10 -6.47 3.07
CA PHE A 244 -1.38 -5.72 4.30
C PHE A 244 -2.67 -4.92 4.21
N ARG A 245 -2.92 -4.30 3.05
CA ARG A 245 -4.21 -3.65 2.79
C ARG A 245 -5.38 -4.62 2.92
N SER A 246 -5.26 -5.80 2.35
CA SER A 246 -6.29 -6.84 2.42
C SER A 246 -6.50 -7.34 3.86
N MET A 247 -5.43 -7.49 4.64
CA MET A 247 -5.51 -7.85 6.06
C MET A 247 -6.25 -6.79 6.88
N TYR A 248 -5.94 -5.50 6.70
CA TYR A 248 -6.67 -4.42 7.38
C TYR A 248 -8.13 -4.33 6.93
N LEU A 249 -8.42 -4.57 5.65
CA LEU A 249 -9.81 -4.65 5.16
C LEU A 249 -10.56 -5.84 5.76
N GLY A 250 -9.89 -6.99 5.89
CA GLY A 250 -10.45 -8.16 6.56
C GLY A 250 -10.77 -7.89 8.02
N LEU A 251 -9.87 -7.21 8.73
CA LEU A 251 -10.11 -6.79 10.12
C LEU A 251 -11.29 -5.81 10.23
N SER A 252 -11.40 -4.87 9.32
CA SER A 252 -12.56 -3.98 9.22
C SER A 252 -13.84 -4.74 8.94
N ALA A 253 -13.81 -5.68 8.01
CA ALA A 253 -14.96 -6.53 7.68
C ALA A 253 -15.40 -7.38 8.87
N PHE A 254 -14.45 -7.92 9.68
CA PHE A 254 -14.77 -8.61 10.91
C PHE A 254 -15.48 -7.69 11.91
N MET A 255 -14.97 -6.49 12.16
CA MET A 255 -15.61 -5.54 13.09
C MET A 255 -17.05 -5.20 12.68
N ASN A 256 -17.31 -5.12 11.36
CA ASN A 256 -18.63 -4.80 10.80
C ASN A 256 -19.54 -6.02 10.60
N ALA A 257 -19.04 -7.24 10.81
CA ALA A 257 -19.81 -8.46 10.62
C ALA A 257 -20.91 -8.62 11.68
N ASN A 258 -21.96 -9.37 11.32
CA ASN A 258 -22.98 -9.77 12.29
C ASN A 258 -22.42 -10.76 13.32
N GLN A 259 -23.13 -10.93 14.43
CA GLN A 259 -22.69 -11.78 15.55
C GLN A 259 -22.54 -13.24 15.17
N ASP A 260 -23.37 -13.75 14.28
CA ASP A 260 -23.28 -15.13 13.78
C ASP A 260 -21.94 -15.39 13.09
N ARG A 261 -21.55 -14.48 12.18
CA ARG A 261 -20.30 -14.59 11.44
C ARG A 261 -19.08 -14.42 12.34
N LYS A 262 -19.14 -13.48 13.29
CA LYS A 262 -18.11 -13.31 14.30
C LYS A 262 -17.97 -14.56 15.17
N GLY A 263 -19.08 -15.16 15.61
CA GLY A 263 -19.09 -16.38 16.40
C GLY A 263 -18.47 -17.58 15.67
N LEU A 264 -18.70 -17.70 14.36
CA LEU A 264 -18.06 -18.71 13.53
C LEU A 264 -16.53 -18.50 13.44
N LEU A 265 -16.08 -17.25 13.18
CA LEU A 265 -14.67 -16.93 13.05
C LEU A 265 -13.90 -17.08 14.37
N LEU A 266 -14.54 -16.80 15.49
CA LEU A 266 -13.96 -16.96 16.84
C LEU A 266 -14.08 -18.38 17.40
N GLY A 267 -14.71 -19.30 16.67
CA GLY A 267 -14.93 -20.68 17.13
C GLY A 267 -15.97 -20.82 18.25
N VAL A 268 -16.70 -19.75 18.57
CA VAL A 268 -17.79 -19.77 19.56
C VAL A 268 -19.02 -20.51 19.03
N ARG A 269 -19.19 -20.45 17.71
CA ARG A 269 -20.24 -21.18 16.98
C ARG A 269 -19.60 -22.20 16.05
N LYS A 270 -20.16 -23.42 16.02
CA LYS A 270 -19.74 -24.44 15.06
C LYS A 270 -20.29 -24.15 13.67
N PRO A 271 -19.50 -24.36 12.59
CA PRO A 271 -20.04 -24.29 11.24
C PRO A 271 -21.12 -25.35 11.05
N GLY A 272 -22.20 -24.98 10.38
CA GLY A 272 -23.20 -25.93 9.89
C GLY A 272 -22.78 -26.48 8.53
N PHE A 273 -23.05 -27.74 8.27
CA PHE A 273 -22.94 -28.34 6.94
C PHE A 273 -24.32 -28.38 6.31
N ASP A 274 -24.42 -27.92 5.10
CA ASP A 274 -25.60 -28.14 4.27
C ASP A 274 -25.36 -29.38 3.42
N GLU A 275 -25.89 -30.51 3.86
CA GLU A 275 -25.73 -31.79 3.19
C GLU A 275 -26.34 -31.77 1.77
N THR A 276 -27.29 -30.88 1.51
CA THR A 276 -27.92 -30.77 0.15
C THR A 276 -26.93 -30.18 -0.86
N LEU A 277 -25.96 -29.36 -0.42
CA LEU A 277 -24.92 -28.82 -1.29
C LEU A 277 -23.86 -29.87 -1.64
N LEU A 278 -23.63 -30.86 -0.75
CA LEU A 278 -22.71 -31.97 -1.03
C LEU A 278 -23.21 -32.89 -2.12
N THR A 279 -24.52 -33.14 -2.16
CA THR A 279 -25.16 -34.02 -3.19
C THR A 279 -25.19 -33.37 -4.58
N GLN A 280 -25.17 -32.04 -4.66
CA GLN A 280 -25.11 -31.33 -5.94
C GLN A 280 -23.71 -31.28 -6.58
N ASN A 281 -22.65 -31.50 -5.80
CA ASN A 281 -21.28 -31.46 -6.28
C ASN A 281 -20.67 -32.83 -6.63
N THR A 282 -21.38 -33.94 -6.45
CA THR A 282 -20.85 -35.25 -6.85
C THR A 282 -20.62 -35.35 -8.35
N SER A 283 -21.46 -34.69 -9.17
CA SER A 283 -21.24 -34.63 -10.62
C SER A 283 -19.93 -33.91 -11.03
N PHE A 284 -19.49 -32.94 -10.26
CA PHE A 284 -18.22 -32.21 -10.52
C PHE A 284 -16.99 -33.08 -10.19
N VAL A 285 -17.05 -33.84 -9.09
CA VAL A 285 -15.95 -34.77 -8.71
C VAL A 285 -15.86 -35.89 -9.76
N ASP A 286 -17.00 -36.49 -10.16
CA ASP A 286 -17.06 -37.54 -11.18
C ASP A 286 -16.55 -37.02 -12.54
N ASP A 287 -16.89 -35.79 -12.93
CA ASP A 287 -16.41 -35.18 -14.16
C ASP A 287 -14.90 -34.86 -14.09
N PHE A 288 -14.40 -34.44 -12.92
CA PHE A 288 -12.98 -34.20 -12.72
C PHE A 288 -12.16 -35.49 -12.78
N GLU A 289 -12.63 -36.58 -12.14
CA GLU A 289 -11.99 -37.90 -12.23
C GLU A 289 -12.00 -38.44 -13.66
N ARG A 290 -13.08 -38.25 -14.38
CA ARG A 290 -13.20 -38.66 -15.80
C ARG A 290 -12.24 -37.89 -16.70
N VAL A 291 -12.04 -36.58 -16.45
CA VAL A 291 -11.09 -35.76 -17.21
C VAL A 291 -9.66 -36.11 -16.85
N ALA A 292 -9.36 -36.30 -15.55
CA ALA A 292 -8.05 -36.69 -15.09
C ALA A 292 -7.64 -38.08 -15.64
N THR A 293 -8.54 -39.04 -15.66
CA THR A 293 -8.30 -40.40 -16.22
C THR A 293 -8.02 -40.36 -17.72
N LYS A 294 -8.71 -39.47 -18.46
CA LYS A 294 -8.44 -39.27 -19.89
C LYS A 294 -7.13 -38.56 -20.19
N ALA A 295 -6.62 -37.75 -19.27
CA ALA A 295 -5.34 -37.07 -19.43
C ALA A 295 -4.13 -37.95 -19.07
N MET A 296 -4.37 -39.09 -18.39
CA MET A 296 -3.35 -40.06 -18.00
C MET A 296 -3.29 -41.30 -18.91
N ALA A 297 -4.23 -41.45 -19.84
CA ALA A 297 -4.25 -42.49 -20.85
C ALA A 297 -3.72 -41.99 -22.22
#